data_d65861ea1cd4f6582388e9e3c77a654e
#
_entry.id   d65861ea1cd4f6582388e9e3c77a654e
#
_cell.length_a   1.000
_cell.length_b   1.000
_cell.length_c   1.000
_cell.angle_alpha   90.00
_cell.angle_beta   90.00
_cell.angle_gamma   90.00
#
_symmetry.space_group_name_H-M   'P 1'
#
loop_
_entity.id
_entity.type
_entity.pdbx_description
1 polymer ?
#
loop_
_entity_poly.entity_id
_entity_poly.type
_entity_poly.pdbx_seq_one_letter_code
_entity_poly.pdbx_strand_id
1 'polypeptide(L)'
;MNICMLYDLWKIENKNAVLALNIYTDNIKEWVWDIAVNDSMESFKLIHANYYMKLLRFVTMYIGETVVAEEIVSDSFLSVWENRRSLKMVTNFNSYIYAVAKYKSVSYLRSKHPQSVELDEGCIDMFIHTDTTPEQELISKEGILKLNAAINRLPEKCKLAFKLVREEKMKYKEAAEILGISQKTLE
;
A
#
# COMPACT_ATOMS: atom_id res chain seq x y z
N MET A 1 4.81 17.58 -14.72
CA MET A 1 5.87 16.53 -14.82
C MET A 1 5.29 15.29 -14.19
N ASN A 2 5.17 14.19 -14.92
CA ASN A 2 4.40 13.01 -14.52
C ASN A 2 5.19 12.24 -13.45
N ILE A 3 4.56 11.90 -12.29
CA ILE A 3 5.17 11.19 -11.16
C ILE A 3 5.70 9.81 -11.61
N CYS A 4 5.05 9.16 -12.58
CA CYS A 4 5.56 7.93 -13.20
C CYS A 4 6.93 8.13 -13.86
N MET A 5 7.16 9.26 -14.53
CA MET A 5 8.47 9.60 -15.12
C MET A 5 9.57 9.77 -14.08
N LEU A 6 9.23 10.34 -12.91
CA LEU A 6 10.16 10.46 -11.78
C LEU A 6 10.51 9.11 -11.18
N TYR A 7 9.57 8.17 -11.15
CA TYR A 7 9.79 6.79 -10.67
C TYR A 7 10.68 6.00 -11.63
N ASP A 8 10.47 6.11 -12.94
CA ASP A 8 11.30 5.42 -13.94
C ASP A 8 12.74 5.96 -13.97
N LEU A 9 12.92 7.27 -13.84
CA LEU A 9 14.24 7.88 -13.70
C LEU A 9 14.95 7.43 -12.42
N TRP A 10 14.22 7.35 -11.29
CA TRP A 10 14.76 6.87 -10.02
C TRP A 10 15.16 5.38 -10.08
N LYS A 11 14.36 4.54 -10.76
CA LYS A 11 14.62 3.09 -10.92
C LYS A 11 15.88 2.80 -11.74
N ILE A 12 16.22 3.68 -12.68
CA ILE A 12 17.41 3.57 -13.52
C ILE A 12 18.67 3.96 -12.74
N GLU A 13 18.60 4.96 -11.85
CA GLU A 13 19.75 5.49 -11.13
C GLU A 13 20.11 4.72 -9.84
N ASN A 14 19.19 3.95 -9.25
CA ASN A 14 19.36 3.41 -7.89
C ASN A 14 19.11 1.91 -7.72
N LYS A 15 19.83 1.05 -8.47
CA LYS A 15 19.88 -0.40 -8.15
C LYS A 15 20.40 -0.69 -6.73
N ASN A 16 21.17 0.21 -6.12
CA ASN A 16 21.71 0.09 -4.76
C ASN A 16 20.78 0.63 -3.66
N ALA A 17 19.74 1.40 -4.00
CA ALA A 17 18.81 1.97 -3.02
C ALA A 17 17.84 0.95 -2.42
N VAL A 18 17.59 -0.16 -3.10
CA VAL A 18 16.73 -1.25 -2.58
C VAL A 18 17.33 -1.90 -1.33
N LEU A 19 18.68 -1.99 -1.26
CA LEU A 19 19.39 -2.49 -0.06
C LEU A 19 19.41 -1.45 1.08
N ALA A 20 19.37 -0.16 0.75
CA ALA A 20 19.30 0.92 1.74
C ALA A 20 17.88 1.09 2.34
N LEU A 21 16.83 0.64 1.65
CA LEU A 21 15.42 0.75 2.10
C LEU A 21 15.13 0.01 3.41
N ASN A 22 15.86 -1.06 3.73
CA ASN A 22 15.73 -1.76 5.02
C ASN A 22 16.25 -0.95 6.22
N ILE A 23 17.07 0.07 5.99
CA ILE A 23 17.63 0.93 7.05
C ILE A 23 16.70 2.12 7.35
N TYR A 24 15.75 2.45 6.45
CA TYR A 24 14.98 3.69 6.48
C TYR A 24 13.57 3.60 7.09
N THR A 25 13.15 2.44 7.61
CA THR A 25 11.80 2.29 8.20
C THR A 25 11.57 3.14 9.46
N ASP A 26 12.63 3.58 10.14
CA ASP A 26 12.53 4.39 11.36
C ASP A 26 12.32 5.90 11.09
N ASN A 27 12.55 6.37 9.86
CA ASN A 27 12.55 7.81 9.55
C ASN A 27 11.26 8.34 8.89
N ILE A 28 10.19 7.53 8.78
CA ILE A 28 8.93 7.97 8.12
C ILE A 28 8.37 9.26 8.75
N LYS A 29 8.44 9.38 10.07
CA LYS A 29 7.96 10.58 10.78
C LYS A 29 8.77 11.83 10.42
N GLU A 30 10.09 11.68 10.28
CA GLU A 30 10.98 12.77 9.89
C GLU A 30 10.71 13.20 8.45
N TRP A 31 10.56 12.25 7.52
CA TRP A 31 10.22 12.57 6.13
C TRP A 31 8.87 13.26 6.00
N VAL A 32 7.86 12.77 6.72
CA VAL A 32 6.53 13.38 6.73
C VAL A 32 6.56 14.79 7.29
N TRP A 33 7.34 15.01 8.37
CA TRP A 33 7.53 16.35 8.93
C TRP A 33 8.25 17.28 7.96
N ASP A 34 9.31 16.80 7.32
CA ASP A 34 10.10 17.58 6.36
C ASP A 34 9.28 17.96 5.11
N ILE A 35 8.45 17.06 4.62
CA ILE A 35 7.47 17.34 3.56
C ILE A 35 6.49 18.45 4.02
N ALA A 36 5.98 18.34 5.23
CA ALA A 36 4.94 19.23 5.73
C ALA A 36 5.43 20.65 6.08
N VAL A 37 6.71 20.79 6.44
CA VAL A 37 7.29 22.04 6.91
C VAL A 37 8.14 22.71 5.84
N ASN A 38 8.98 21.93 5.16
CA ASN A 38 10.00 22.43 4.25
C ASN A 38 9.65 22.22 2.77
N ASP A 39 8.46 21.67 2.47
CA ASP A 39 8.04 21.29 1.11
C ASP A 39 9.09 20.37 0.42
N SER A 40 9.75 19.48 1.19
CA SER A 40 10.88 18.67 0.76
C SER A 40 10.46 17.63 -0.28
N MET A 41 10.91 17.81 -1.52
CA MET A 41 10.69 16.86 -2.60
C MET A 41 11.55 15.59 -2.41
N GLU A 42 12.70 15.69 -1.77
CA GLU A 42 13.56 14.53 -1.49
C GLU A 42 12.89 13.58 -0.51
N SER A 43 12.36 14.11 0.61
CA SER A 43 11.61 13.31 1.58
C SER A 43 10.33 12.72 0.95
N PHE A 44 9.68 13.44 0.02
CA PHE A 44 8.54 12.92 -0.72
C PHE A 44 8.91 11.76 -1.64
N LYS A 45 10.05 11.81 -2.34
CA LYS A 45 10.56 10.69 -3.15
C LYS A 45 10.81 9.45 -2.29
N LEU A 46 11.34 9.61 -1.07
CA LEU A 46 11.56 8.50 -0.14
C LEU A 46 10.23 7.88 0.33
N ILE A 47 9.25 8.68 0.66
CA ILE A 47 7.87 8.21 0.96
C ILE A 47 7.28 7.48 -0.24
N HIS A 48 7.38 8.06 -1.44
CA HIS A 48 6.88 7.43 -2.66
C HIS A 48 7.52 6.06 -2.89
N ALA A 49 8.86 5.98 -2.84
CA ALA A 49 9.59 4.74 -3.03
C ALA A 49 9.20 3.65 -2.01
N ASN A 50 8.96 4.04 -0.75
CA ASN A 50 8.60 3.11 0.32
C ASN A 50 7.16 2.57 0.17
N TYR A 51 6.23 3.40 -0.28
CA TYR A 51 4.81 3.07 -0.27
C TYR A 51 4.23 2.66 -1.62
N TYR A 52 4.87 3.01 -2.75
CA TYR A 52 4.28 2.81 -4.09
C TYR A 52 3.85 1.36 -4.34
N MET A 53 4.76 0.39 -4.21
CA MET A 53 4.44 -1.02 -4.46
C MET A 53 3.45 -1.61 -3.45
N LYS A 54 3.49 -1.14 -2.22
CA LYS A 54 2.56 -1.56 -1.17
C LYS A 54 1.14 -1.08 -1.46
N LEU A 55 1.01 0.20 -1.84
CA LEU A 55 -0.28 0.78 -2.23
C LEU A 55 -0.79 0.18 -3.53
N LEU A 56 0.09 -0.06 -4.51
CA LEU A 56 -0.31 -0.69 -5.77
C LEU A 56 -0.95 -2.06 -5.52
N ARG A 57 -0.31 -2.92 -4.73
CA ARG A 57 -0.88 -4.22 -4.35
C ARG A 57 -2.22 -4.07 -3.62
N PHE A 58 -2.30 -3.10 -2.70
CA PHE A 58 -3.51 -2.85 -1.93
C PHE A 58 -4.66 -2.36 -2.83
N VAL A 59 -4.41 -1.39 -3.71
CA VAL A 59 -5.42 -0.84 -4.62
C VAL A 59 -5.85 -1.87 -5.66
N THR A 60 -4.92 -2.68 -6.18
CA THR A 60 -5.25 -3.76 -7.12
C THR A 60 -6.24 -4.76 -6.51
N MET A 61 -6.16 -5.02 -5.19
CA MET A 61 -7.12 -5.87 -4.50
C MET A 61 -8.54 -5.27 -4.44
N TYR A 62 -8.69 -3.94 -4.60
CA TYR A 62 -10.00 -3.29 -4.70
C TYR A 62 -10.52 -3.21 -6.14
N ILE A 63 -9.61 -2.98 -7.08
CA ILE A 63 -9.97 -2.59 -8.46
C ILE A 63 -9.93 -3.80 -9.41
N GLY A 64 -9.06 -4.78 -9.15
CA GLY A 64 -8.85 -5.93 -10.03
C GLY A 64 -8.05 -5.63 -11.31
N GLU A 65 -7.86 -4.35 -11.69
CA GLU A 65 -7.20 -3.91 -12.90
C GLU A 65 -5.95 -3.08 -12.56
N THR A 66 -4.77 -3.58 -12.95
CA THR A 66 -3.48 -2.99 -12.56
C THR A 66 -3.29 -1.58 -13.10
N VAL A 67 -3.69 -1.33 -14.34
CA VAL A 67 -3.53 0.00 -14.99
C VAL A 67 -4.30 1.07 -14.23
N VAL A 68 -5.55 0.77 -13.85
CA VAL A 68 -6.39 1.66 -13.05
C VAL A 68 -5.85 1.81 -11.64
N ALA A 69 -5.32 0.73 -11.07
CA ALA A 69 -4.70 0.78 -9.75
C ALA A 69 -3.47 1.70 -9.72
N GLU A 70 -2.64 1.69 -10.77
CA GLU A 70 -1.50 2.62 -10.91
C GLU A 70 -1.94 4.08 -10.97
N GLU A 71 -3.02 4.39 -11.69
CA GLU A 71 -3.60 5.72 -11.76
C GLU A 71 -4.09 6.18 -10.37
N ILE A 72 -4.84 5.33 -9.67
CA ILE A 72 -5.35 5.63 -8.32
C ILE A 72 -4.21 5.82 -7.32
N VAL A 73 -3.15 5.03 -7.39
CA VAL A 73 -1.97 5.20 -6.54
C VAL A 73 -1.26 6.52 -6.83
N SER A 74 -1.06 6.86 -8.10
CA SER A 74 -0.47 8.14 -8.51
C SER A 74 -1.29 9.33 -8.01
N ASP A 75 -2.60 9.26 -8.13
CA ASP A 75 -3.54 10.24 -7.62
C ASP A 75 -3.53 10.34 -6.08
N SER A 76 -3.28 9.21 -5.40
CA SER A 76 -3.17 9.19 -3.94
C SER A 76 -1.92 9.96 -3.49
N PHE A 77 -0.79 9.75 -4.14
CA PHE A 77 0.43 10.52 -3.87
C PHE A 77 0.28 12.00 -4.21
N LEU A 78 -0.39 12.32 -5.32
CA LEU A 78 -0.70 13.71 -5.67
C LEU A 78 -1.52 14.38 -4.56
N SER A 79 -2.56 13.72 -4.06
CA SER A 79 -3.36 14.25 -2.95
C SER A 79 -2.56 14.43 -1.66
N VAL A 80 -1.62 13.52 -1.36
CA VAL A 80 -0.70 13.67 -0.22
C VAL A 80 0.16 14.93 -0.40
N TRP A 81 0.71 15.14 -1.59
CA TRP A 81 1.53 16.31 -1.88
C TRP A 81 0.74 17.63 -1.83
N GLU A 82 -0.43 17.67 -2.42
CA GLU A 82 -1.31 18.84 -2.40
C GLU A 82 -1.70 19.24 -0.96
N ASN A 83 -1.98 18.24 -0.12
CA ASN A 83 -2.38 18.43 1.28
C ASN A 83 -1.21 18.34 2.27
N ARG A 84 0.06 18.42 1.80
CA ARG A 84 1.25 18.14 2.62
C ARG A 84 1.34 18.97 3.90
N ARG A 85 0.84 20.20 3.92
CA ARG A 85 0.85 21.06 5.11
C ARG A 85 -0.03 20.52 6.24
N SER A 86 -1.08 19.77 5.91
CA SER A 86 -1.95 19.11 6.89
C SER A 86 -1.32 17.86 7.51
N LEU A 87 -0.24 17.33 6.91
CA LEU A 87 0.47 16.15 7.43
C LEU A 87 1.05 16.38 8.82
N LYS A 88 1.27 17.64 9.24
CA LYS A 88 1.64 18.00 10.63
C LYS A 88 0.67 17.47 11.68
N MET A 89 -0.61 17.32 11.32
CA MET A 89 -1.67 16.82 12.21
C MET A 89 -1.84 15.31 12.14
N VAL A 90 -1.15 14.65 11.21
CA VAL A 90 -1.27 13.20 10.99
C VAL A 90 -0.39 12.46 12.00
N THR A 91 -1.03 11.73 12.92
CA THR A 91 -0.33 10.96 13.95
C THR A 91 0.24 9.65 13.42
N ASN A 92 -0.44 9.03 12.44
CA ASN A 92 -0.01 7.78 11.80
C ASN A 92 -0.12 7.93 10.28
N PHE A 93 1.01 8.17 9.65
CA PHE A 93 1.07 8.36 8.19
C PHE A 93 0.73 7.09 7.43
N ASN A 94 1.11 5.92 7.97
CA ASN A 94 0.78 4.64 7.34
C ASN A 94 -0.75 4.49 7.19
N SER A 95 -1.51 4.65 8.27
CA SER A 95 -2.97 4.60 8.23
C SER A 95 -3.57 5.67 7.32
N TYR A 96 -3.00 6.87 7.31
CA TYR A 96 -3.46 7.99 6.49
C TYR A 96 -3.36 7.68 4.99
N ILE A 97 -2.19 7.24 4.51
CA ILE A 97 -1.98 7.02 3.06
C ILE A 97 -2.83 5.86 2.54
N TYR A 98 -3.02 4.80 3.33
CA TYR A 98 -3.92 3.69 2.97
C TYR A 98 -5.39 4.12 2.97
N ALA A 99 -5.80 4.99 3.89
CA ALA A 99 -7.15 5.57 3.89
C ALA A 99 -7.41 6.43 2.64
N VAL A 100 -6.43 7.24 2.22
CA VAL A 100 -6.49 8.02 0.97
C VAL A 100 -6.65 7.09 -0.24
N ALA A 101 -5.81 6.07 -0.34
CA ALA A 101 -5.85 5.11 -1.45
C ALA A 101 -7.18 4.35 -1.50
N LYS A 102 -7.69 3.88 -0.35
CA LYS A 102 -9.02 3.26 -0.27
C LYS A 102 -10.13 4.21 -0.71
N TYR A 103 -10.13 5.45 -0.20
CA TYR A 103 -11.16 6.42 -0.55
C TYR A 103 -11.24 6.64 -2.07
N LYS A 104 -10.09 6.81 -2.73
CA LYS A 104 -10.03 6.96 -4.19
C LYS A 104 -10.48 5.70 -4.92
N SER A 105 -10.11 4.50 -4.44
CA SER A 105 -10.56 3.23 -5.00
C SER A 105 -12.08 3.09 -4.92
N VAL A 106 -12.68 3.37 -3.77
CA VAL A 106 -14.14 3.32 -3.57
C VAL A 106 -14.84 4.38 -4.42
N SER A 107 -14.27 5.58 -4.53
CA SER A 107 -14.81 6.65 -5.38
C SER A 107 -14.83 6.24 -6.85
N TYR A 108 -13.76 5.62 -7.33
CA TYR A 108 -13.68 5.09 -8.70
C TYR A 108 -14.73 3.99 -8.95
N LEU A 109 -14.87 3.03 -8.03
CA LEU A 109 -15.87 1.97 -8.16
C LEU A 109 -17.31 2.52 -8.17
N ARG A 110 -17.61 3.53 -7.36
CA ARG A 110 -18.92 4.20 -7.36
C ARG A 110 -19.20 4.92 -8.67
N SER A 111 -18.21 5.51 -9.30
CA SER A 111 -18.39 6.18 -10.59
C SER A 111 -18.66 5.21 -11.72
N LYS A 112 -18.06 4.00 -11.67
CA LYS A 112 -18.31 2.93 -12.67
C LYS A 112 -19.63 2.16 -12.44
N HIS A 113 -19.99 1.93 -11.18
CA HIS A 113 -21.15 1.14 -10.80
C HIS A 113 -22.02 1.87 -9.74
N PRO A 114 -22.90 2.81 -10.15
CA PRO A 114 -23.68 3.59 -9.20
C PRO A 114 -24.62 2.77 -8.31
N GLN A 115 -24.94 1.52 -8.69
CA GLN A 115 -25.93 0.69 -8.01
C GLN A 115 -25.38 -0.47 -7.17
N SER A 116 -24.07 -0.77 -7.20
CA SER A 116 -23.50 -1.87 -6.42
C SER A 116 -22.06 -1.58 -6.02
N VAL A 117 -21.83 -1.19 -4.78
CA VAL A 117 -20.51 -1.15 -4.16
C VAL A 117 -20.36 -2.34 -3.22
N GLU A 118 -20.59 -3.54 -3.75
CA GLU A 118 -20.04 -4.76 -3.17
C GLU A 118 -18.72 -5.05 -3.92
N LEU A 119 -17.67 -5.38 -3.16
CA LEU A 119 -16.40 -5.82 -3.74
C LEU A 119 -16.69 -7.06 -4.57
N ASP A 120 -16.48 -6.96 -5.88
CA ASP A 120 -16.60 -8.08 -6.80
C ASP A 120 -15.56 -9.15 -6.42
N GLU A 121 -15.98 -10.41 -6.38
CA GLU A 121 -15.14 -11.57 -6.00
C GLU A 121 -14.13 -11.96 -7.08
N GLY A 122 -13.60 -10.99 -7.82
CA GLY A 122 -12.54 -11.22 -8.80
C GLY A 122 -11.29 -11.81 -8.15
N CYS A 123 -10.85 -12.98 -8.61
CA CYS A 123 -9.65 -13.66 -8.15
C CYS A 123 -8.40 -12.77 -8.31
N ILE A 124 -7.89 -12.27 -7.20
CA ILE A 124 -6.62 -11.56 -7.14
C ILE A 124 -5.60 -12.52 -6.55
N ASP A 125 -4.62 -12.92 -7.36
CA ASP A 125 -3.48 -13.70 -6.88
C ASP A 125 -2.59 -12.82 -5.99
N MET A 126 -2.61 -13.13 -4.70
CA MET A 126 -1.77 -12.47 -3.71
C MET A 126 -0.49 -13.29 -3.53
N PHE A 127 0.64 -12.75 -3.98
CA PHE A 127 1.95 -13.33 -3.73
C PHE A 127 2.59 -12.68 -2.50
N ILE A 128 2.92 -13.50 -1.51
CA ILE A 128 3.77 -13.08 -0.39
C ILE A 128 5.21 -13.18 -0.86
N HIS A 129 5.91 -12.05 -0.91
CA HIS A 129 7.36 -12.04 -1.05
C HIS A 129 7.98 -12.18 0.35
N THR A 130 8.67 -13.29 0.56
CA THR A 130 9.55 -13.48 1.73
C THR A 130 10.99 -13.31 1.27
N ASP A 131 11.72 -12.39 1.91
CA ASP A 131 13.17 -12.31 1.79
C ASP A 131 13.78 -13.50 2.56
N THR A 132 14.15 -14.57 1.85
CA THR A 132 14.74 -15.76 2.45
C THR A 132 16.09 -16.09 1.82
N THR A 133 17.01 -16.65 2.63
CA THR A 133 18.33 -17.13 2.19
C THR A 133 18.20 -18.44 1.39
N PRO A 134 19.17 -18.75 0.48
CA PRO A 134 19.07 -19.88 -0.47
C PRO A 134 18.83 -21.27 0.13
N GLU A 135 19.26 -21.51 1.36
CA GLU A 135 19.13 -22.82 2.03
C GLU A 135 17.77 -23.02 2.71
N GLN A 136 17.09 -21.94 3.10
CA GLN A 136 15.70 -21.95 3.56
C GLN A 136 14.71 -22.01 2.40
N GLU A 137 15.16 -21.76 1.17
CA GLU A 137 14.30 -21.66 -0.02
C GLU A 137 13.57 -22.96 -0.39
N LEU A 138 14.15 -24.12 -0.17
CA LEU A 138 13.52 -25.38 -0.64
C LEU A 138 12.40 -25.88 0.28
N ILE A 139 12.58 -25.80 1.59
CA ILE A 139 11.53 -26.14 2.58
C ILE A 139 10.47 -25.02 2.62
N SER A 140 10.89 -23.79 2.35
CA SER A 140 10.07 -22.60 2.35
C SER A 140 9.13 -22.50 1.12
N LYS A 141 9.56 -22.92 -0.07
CA LYS A 141 8.77 -22.79 -1.32
C LYS A 141 7.43 -23.53 -1.23
N GLU A 142 7.41 -24.75 -0.76
CA GLU A 142 6.16 -25.52 -0.61
C GLU A 142 5.26 -24.95 0.50
N GLY A 143 5.85 -24.49 1.60
CA GLY A 143 5.15 -23.82 2.68
C GLY A 143 4.54 -22.48 2.23
N ILE A 144 5.29 -21.70 1.48
CA ILE A 144 4.83 -20.42 0.90
C ILE A 144 3.72 -20.65 -0.12
N LEU A 145 3.84 -21.64 -0.98
CA LEU A 145 2.78 -21.99 -1.94
C LEU A 145 1.48 -22.41 -1.23
N LYS A 146 1.58 -23.23 -0.18
CA LYS A 146 0.42 -23.64 0.62
C LYS A 146 -0.21 -22.44 1.35
N LEU A 147 0.62 -21.55 1.90
CA LEU A 147 0.15 -20.33 2.56
C LEU A 147 -0.53 -19.39 1.57
N ASN A 148 0.08 -19.11 0.42
CA ASN A 148 -0.50 -18.30 -0.63
C ASN A 148 -1.83 -18.89 -1.13
N ALA A 149 -1.89 -20.20 -1.34
CA ALA A 149 -3.12 -20.88 -1.73
C ALA A 149 -4.21 -20.76 -0.66
N ALA A 150 -3.86 -20.81 0.63
CA ALA A 150 -4.80 -20.61 1.72
C ALA A 150 -5.31 -19.16 1.78
N ILE A 151 -4.42 -18.17 1.61
CA ILE A 151 -4.78 -16.76 1.59
C ILE A 151 -5.67 -16.44 0.38
N ASN A 152 -5.36 -17.01 -0.79
CA ASN A 152 -6.16 -16.80 -2.00
C ASN A 152 -7.57 -17.38 -1.92
N ARG A 153 -7.83 -18.30 -0.97
CA ARG A 153 -9.18 -18.81 -0.67
C ARG A 153 -9.97 -17.93 0.28
N LEU A 154 -9.33 -16.92 0.90
CA LEU A 154 -10.03 -15.99 1.80
C LEU A 154 -10.93 -15.05 0.99
N PRO A 155 -12.10 -14.65 1.56
CA PRO A 155 -12.89 -13.54 1.01
C PRO A 155 -12.04 -12.26 0.89
N GLU A 156 -12.34 -11.42 -0.09
CA GLU A 156 -11.55 -10.21 -0.40
C GLU A 156 -11.33 -9.29 0.82
N LYS A 157 -12.37 -9.08 1.63
CA LYS A 157 -12.25 -8.30 2.87
C LYS A 157 -11.27 -8.90 3.87
N CYS A 158 -11.21 -10.24 3.94
CA CYS A 158 -10.24 -10.94 4.81
C CYS A 158 -8.81 -10.88 4.26
N LYS A 159 -8.63 -10.94 2.94
CA LYS A 159 -7.31 -10.72 2.31
C LYS A 159 -6.79 -9.31 2.61
N LEU A 160 -7.63 -8.30 2.43
CA LEU A 160 -7.29 -6.91 2.75
C LEU A 160 -6.92 -6.74 4.23
N ALA A 161 -7.71 -7.35 5.12
CA ALA A 161 -7.43 -7.34 6.56
C ALA A 161 -6.08 -8.00 6.88
N PHE A 162 -5.82 -9.17 6.31
CA PHE A 162 -4.56 -9.88 6.46
C PHE A 162 -3.38 -9.01 6.01
N LYS A 163 -3.49 -8.38 4.84
CA LYS A 163 -2.46 -7.48 4.31
C LYS A 163 -2.16 -6.33 5.28
N LEU A 164 -3.18 -5.59 5.71
CA LEU A 164 -2.98 -4.43 6.59
C LEU A 164 -2.37 -4.82 7.94
N VAL A 165 -2.83 -5.92 8.55
CA VAL A 165 -2.38 -6.33 9.89
C VAL A 165 -1.03 -7.05 9.83
N ARG A 166 -0.85 -8.00 8.89
CA ARG A 166 0.34 -8.87 8.87
C ARG A 166 1.49 -8.28 8.06
N GLU A 167 1.23 -7.75 6.86
CA GLU A 167 2.29 -7.19 6.03
C GLU A 167 2.64 -5.76 6.44
N GLU A 168 1.63 -4.90 6.64
CA GLU A 168 1.86 -3.49 6.99
C GLU A 168 1.95 -3.25 8.50
N LYS A 169 1.81 -4.31 9.31
CA LYS A 169 1.92 -4.28 10.78
C LYS A 169 1.02 -3.23 11.44
N MET A 170 -0.13 -2.96 10.84
CA MET A 170 -1.12 -2.06 11.42
C MET A 170 -1.80 -2.69 12.63
N LYS A 171 -2.20 -1.84 13.57
CA LYS A 171 -3.06 -2.27 14.68
C LYS A 171 -4.44 -2.66 14.16
N TYR A 172 -5.08 -3.62 14.77
CA TYR A 172 -6.44 -4.07 14.40
C TYR A 172 -7.43 -2.91 14.29
N LYS A 173 -7.37 -1.95 15.21
CA LYS A 173 -8.23 -0.76 15.18
C LYS A 173 -8.02 0.07 13.92
N GLU A 174 -6.78 0.33 13.52
CA GLU A 174 -6.45 1.13 12.34
C GLU A 174 -6.87 0.42 11.05
N ALA A 175 -6.60 -0.89 10.96
CA ALA A 175 -7.03 -1.69 9.82
C ALA A 175 -8.57 -1.77 9.72
N ALA A 176 -9.27 -1.91 10.84
CA ALA A 176 -10.72 -1.92 10.90
C ALA A 176 -11.32 -0.58 10.42
N GLU A 177 -10.75 0.54 10.84
CA GLU A 177 -11.16 1.88 10.38
C GLU A 177 -10.95 2.04 8.86
N ILE A 178 -9.78 1.60 8.34
CA ILE A 178 -9.51 1.62 6.89
C ILE A 178 -10.54 0.75 6.15
N LEU A 179 -10.81 -0.45 6.62
CA LEU A 179 -11.74 -1.37 5.95
C LEU A 179 -13.22 -1.01 6.13
N GLY A 180 -13.53 -0.14 7.11
CA GLY A 180 -14.91 0.23 7.44
C GLY A 180 -15.70 -0.91 8.08
N ILE A 181 -15.01 -1.74 8.88
CA ILE A 181 -15.59 -2.86 9.65
C ILE A 181 -15.31 -2.68 11.15
N SER A 182 -16.00 -3.46 12.00
CA SER A 182 -15.70 -3.43 13.43
C SER A 182 -14.38 -4.14 13.74
N GLN A 183 -13.67 -3.68 14.76
CA GLN A 183 -12.44 -4.36 15.22
C GLN A 183 -12.72 -5.83 15.56
N LYS A 184 -13.86 -6.13 16.18
CA LYS A 184 -14.29 -7.50 16.52
C LYS A 184 -14.50 -8.39 15.30
N THR A 185 -14.86 -7.80 14.15
CA THR A 185 -15.02 -8.54 12.90
C THR A 185 -13.66 -8.88 12.27
N LEU A 186 -12.64 -8.11 12.61
CA LEU A 186 -11.29 -8.27 12.08
C LEU A 186 -10.44 -9.24 12.92
N GLU A 187 -10.75 -9.43 14.22
CA GLU A 187 -10.13 -10.40 15.13
C GLU A 187 -10.59 -11.84 14.82
#